data_4b446c90e8052a5663b58b4d76151804
#
_entry.id   4b446c90e8052a5663b58b4d76151804
#
_cell.length_a   1.000
_cell.length_b   1.000
_cell.length_c   1.000
_cell.angle_alpha   90.00
_cell.angle_beta   90.00
_cell.angle_gamma   90.00
#
_symmetry.space_group_name_H-M   'P 1'
#
loop_
_entity.id
_entity.type
_entity.pdbx_description
1 polymer ?
#
loop_
_entity_poly.entity_id
_entity_poly.type
_entity_poly.pdbx_seq_one_letter_code
_entity_poly.pdbx_strand_id
1 'polypeptide(L)'
;WRDGGRDATTDPLFHEILEMADVVSPWTVGRYRDEATVVSHSEKYWQPDESWCEERSLDYFPVVFPGFSWYHLKGGELGQIPRRKGAFLWSQIAEAKRSGSDMIYVAMFDEVDEGTAIFKCVNNPPSGDGLPFLDYEGLPSDYYLKLVGEAGRLLRGERDLAEGQPEW
;
A
#
# COMPACT_ATOMS: atom_id res chain seq x y z
N TRP A 1 10.00 -10.92 5.27
CA TRP A 1 11.31 -11.18 4.68
C TRP A 1 12.37 -11.55 5.73
N ARG A 2 12.40 -10.92 6.89
CA ARG A 2 13.38 -11.19 7.96
C ARG A 2 13.44 -12.66 8.38
N ASP A 3 12.32 -13.34 8.37
CA ASP A 3 12.19 -14.75 8.80
C ASP A 3 12.15 -15.73 7.61
N GLY A 4 12.50 -15.29 6.39
CA GLY A 4 12.51 -16.12 5.20
C GLY A 4 11.14 -16.58 4.72
N GLY A 5 10.10 -15.78 4.91
CA GLY A 5 8.75 -16.09 4.45
C GLY A 5 8.51 -15.74 2.98
N ARG A 6 7.67 -16.50 2.30
CA ARG A 6 7.17 -16.29 0.92
C ARG A 6 8.29 -16.12 -0.10
N ASP A 7 8.58 -14.85 -0.51
CA ASP A 7 9.52 -14.52 -1.57
C ASP A 7 10.95 -14.32 -1.04
N ALA A 8 11.15 -14.45 0.26
CA ALA A 8 12.45 -14.34 0.91
C ALA A 8 13.00 -15.73 1.28
N THR A 9 14.32 -15.80 1.43
CA THR A 9 15.05 -16.99 1.84
C THR A 9 15.47 -16.91 3.32
N THR A 10 15.71 -18.08 3.94
CA THR A 10 16.32 -18.18 5.28
C THR A 10 17.84 -18.19 5.23
N ASP A 11 18.46 -18.05 4.07
CA ASP A 11 19.92 -17.98 3.93
C ASP A 11 20.45 -16.73 4.66
N PRO A 12 21.38 -16.85 5.61
CA PRO A 12 21.97 -15.70 6.29
C PRO A 12 22.59 -14.66 5.37
N LEU A 13 23.12 -15.08 4.22
CA LEU A 13 23.68 -14.18 3.20
C LEU A 13 22.64 -13.17 2.68
N PHE A 14 21.34 -13.50 2.77
CA PHE A 14 20.27 -12.59 2.35
C PHE A 14 20.30 -11.27 3.14
N HIS A 15 20.50 -11.33 4.46
CA HIS A 15 20.59 -10.12 5.30
C HIS A 15 21.86 -9.32 4.96
N GLU A 16 22.99 -9.99 4.70
CA GLU A 16 24.20 -9.29 4.27
C GLU A 16 24.03 -8.57 2.93
N ILE A 17 23.23 -9.14 2.00
CA ILE A 17 22.89 -8.49 0.73
C ILE A 17 21.98 -7.29 0.96
N LEU A 18 20.97 -7.40 1.85
CA LEU A 18 20.08 -6.28 2.18
C LEU A 18 20.83 -5.11 2.82
N GLU A 19 21.85 -5.39 3.64
CA GLU A 19 22.71 -4.36 4.25
C GLU A 19 23.59 -3.60 3.24
N MET A 20 23.64 -4.06 1.98
CA MET A 20 24.29 -3.32 0.89
C MET A 20 23.37 -2.30 0.19
N ALA A 21 22.08 -2.30 0.52
CA ALA A 21 21.11 -1.36 -0.03
C ALA A 21 21.09 -0.07 0.81
N ASP A 22 20.56 1.00 0.22
CA ASP A 22 20.24 2.23 0.97
C ASP A 22 18.83 2.17 1.52
N VAL A 23 17.90 1.45 0.85
CA VAL A 23 16.47 1.39 1.15
C VAL A 23 15.96 -0.04 1.04
N VAL A 24 15.18 -0.49 2.03
CA VAL A 24 14.49 -1.78 2.03
C VAL A 24 13.00 -1.57 1.80
N SER A 25 12.45 -2.16 0.71
CA SER A 25 11.06 -2.00 0.31
C SER A 25 10.39 -3.35 0.00
N PRO A 26 9.86 -4.07 1.01
CA PRO A 26 9.19 -5.35 0.80
C PRO A 26 7.84 -5.18 0.11
N TRP A 27 7.55 -6.01 -0.89
CA TRP A 27 6.27 -6.00 -1.59
C TRP A 27 5.14 -6.56 -0.73
N THR A 28 4.08 -5.77 -0.53
CA THR A 28 2.95 -6.14 0.34
C THR A 28 1.58 -6.10 -0.32
N VAL A 29 1.48 -5.74 -1.61
CA VAL A 29 0.20 -5.75 -2.34
C VAL A 29 -0.48 -7.12 -2.25
N GLY A 30 -1.76 -7.12 -1.85
CA GLY A 30 -2.55 -8.35 -1.69
C GLY A 30 -2.30 -9.14 -0.40
N ARG A 31 -1.48 -8.63 0.54
CA ARG A 31 -1.09 -9.36 1.75
C ARG A 31 -2.06 -9.18 2.94
N TYR A 32 -2.85 -8.13 2.93
CA TYR A 32 -3.90 -7.81 3.90
C TYR A 32 -5.09 -7.18 3.17
N ARG A 33 -6.26 -7.08 3.79
CA ARG A 33 -7.51 -6.79 3.07
C ARG A 33 -8.46 -5.84 3.75
N ASP A 34 -8.18 -5.45 4.97
CA ASP A 34 -9.01 -4.55 5.79
C ASP A 34 -8.16 -3.87 6.86
N GLU A 35 -8.73 -2.88 7.55
CA GLU A 35 -8.04 -2.05 8.53
C GLU A 35 -7.49 -2.89 9.70
N ALA A 36 -8.21 -3.92 10.16
CA ALA A 36 -7.74 -4.79 11.24
C ALA A 36 -6.52 -5.62 10.82
N THR A 37 -6.53 -6.13 9.60
CA THR A 37 -5.39 -6.87 9.06
C THR A 37 -4.21 -5.98 8.70
N VAL A 38 -4.44 -4.69 8.40
CA VAL A 38 -3.37 -3.68 8.27
C VAL A 38 -2.66 -3.47 9.61
N VAL A 39 -3.40 -3.24 10.70
CA VAL A 39 -2.83 -3.11 12.05
C VAL A 39 -1.99 -4.33 12.42
N SER A 40 -2.56 -5.54 12.26
CA SER A 40 -1.83 -6.78 12.54
C SER A 40 -0.58 -6.95 11.67
N HIS A 41 -0.62 -6.47 10.42
CA HIS A 41 0.53 -6.50 9.52
C HIS A 41 1.60 -5.50 9.96
N SER A 42 1.20 -4.29 10.38
CA SER A 42 2.10 -3.27 10.92
C SER A 42 2.84 -3.79 12.17
N GLU A 43 2.10 -4.31 13.14
CA GLU A 43 2.69 -4.86 14.37
C GLU A 43 3.66 -6.02 14.11
N LYS A 44 3.31 -6.91 13.18
CA LYS A 44 4.10 -8.12 12.90
C LYS A 44 5.30 -7.87 12.00
N TYR A 45 5.19 -6.91 11.06
CA TYR A 45 6.19 -6.72 10.02
C TYR A 45 6.76 -5.30 9.98
N TRP A 46 5.93 -4.25 9.77
CA TRP A 46 6.45 -2.91 9.55
C TRP A 46 7.24 -2.35 10.73
N GLN A 47 6.70 -2.44 11.94
CA GLN A 47 7.41 -1.96 13.14
C GLN A 47 8.74 -2.69 13.37
N PRO A 48 8.79 -4.05 13.33
CA PRO A 48 10.06 -4.74 13.45
C PRO A 48 10.99 -4.57 12.23
N ASP A 49 10.46 -4.36 11.02
CA ASP A 49 11.27 -4.08 9.83
C ASP A 49 11.91 -2.69 9.91
N GLU A 50 11.14 -1.68 10.35
CA GLU A 50 11.63 -0.33 10.61
C GLU A 50 12.77 -0.35 11.60
N SER A 51 12.58 -1.00 12.77
CA SER A 51 13.62 -1.12 13.80
C SER A 51 14.88 -1.82 13.29
N TRP A 52 14.72 -2.88 12.47
CA TRP A 52 15.85 -3.59 11.88
C TRP A 52 16.64 -2.71 10.91
N CYS A 53 15.95 -1.90 10.11
CA CYS A 53 16.56 -0.96 9.17
C CYS A 53 17.26 0.19 9.91
N GLU A 54 16.62 0.77 10.94
CA GLU A 54 17.18 1.85 11.75
C GLU A 54 18.50 1.43 12.42
N GLU A 55 18.56 0.22 13.01
CA GLU A 55 19.77 -0.33 13.61
C GLU A 55 20.96 -0.43 12.63
N ARG A 56 20.67 -0.45 11.32
CA ARG A 56 21.65 -0.62 10.23
C ARG A 56 21.86 0.63 9.40
N SER A 57 21.24 1.74 9.79
CA SER A 57 21.25 3.00 9.03
C SER A 57 20.73 2.84 7.59
N LEU A 58 19.73 2.01 7.41
CA LEU A 58 18.97 1.81 6.16
C LEU A 58 17.62 2.50 6.28
N ASP A 59 17.11 3.01 5.16
CA ASP A 59 15.74 3.50 5.09
C ASP A 59 14.75 2.34 4.88
N TYR A 60 13.57 2.43 5.50
CA TYR A 60 12.49 1.48 5.26
C TYR A 60 11.37 2.14 4.44
N PHE A 61 10.92 1.47 3.39
CA PHE A 61 9.98 2.01 2.40
C PHE A 61 8.78 1.08 2.24
N PRO A 62 7.80 1.11 3.17
CA PRO A 62 6.64 0.22 3.12
C PRO A 62 5.79 0.49 1.88
N VAL A 63 5.28 -0.59 1.27
CA VAL A 63 4.38 -0.54 0.13
C VAL A 63 2.94 -0.50 0.64
N VAL A 64 2.15 0.47 0.18
CA VAL A 64 0.72 0.62 0.44
C VAL A 64 -0.06 0.61 -0.87
N PHE A 65 -1.34 0.22 -0.84
CA PHE A 65 -2.14 0.09 -2.06
C PHE A 65 -3.62 0.40 -1.79
N PRO A 66 -4.37 0.96 -2.78
CA PRO A 66 -5.74 1.42 -2.55
C PRO A 66 -6.78 0.31 -2.46
N GLY A 67 -6.54 -0.81 -3.07
CA GLY A 67 -7.36 -2.00 -3.18
C GLY A 67 -6.71 -2.98 -4.13
N PHE A 68 -7.27 -4.18 -4.32
CA PHE A 68 -6.69 -5.18 -5.21
C PHE A 68 -7.74 -6.12 -5.81
N SER A 69 -7.49 -6.59 -7.03
CA SER A 69 -8.30 -7.57 -7.71
C SER A 69 -7.45 -8.57 -8.48
N TRP A 70 -7.61 -9.86 -8.21
CA TRP A 70 -7.03 -10.92 -9.06
C TRP A 70 -7.87 -11.26 -10.29
N TYR A 71 -9.00 -10.57 -10.52
CA TYR A 71 -9.98 -10.93 -11.53
C TYR A 71 -9.36 -11.11 -12.93
N HIS A 72 -8.59 -10.12 -13.39
CA HIS A 72 -7.95 -10.17 -14.71
C HIS A 72 -6.75 -11.12 -14.77
N LEU A 73 -6.09 -11.37 -13.63
CA LEU A 73 -4.94 -12.28 -13.55
C LEU A 73 -5.31 -13.75 -13.45
N LYS A 74 -6.36 -14.08 -12.70
CA LYS A 74 -6.69 -15.47 -12.32
C LYS A 74 -8.18 -15.80 -12.44
N GLY A 75 -9.01 -14.85 -12.81
CA GLY A 75 -10.46 -14.96 -12.72
C GLY A 75 -10.97 -14.87 -11.28
N GLY A 76 -12.26 -15.12 -11.08
CA GLY A 76 -12.91 -15.07 -9.78
C GLY A 76 -13.73 -13.81 -9.56
N GLU A 77 -13.87 -13.39 -8.32
CA GLU A 77 -14.61 -12.20 -7.94
C GLU A 77 -13.83 -10.92 -8.26
N LEU A 78 -14.51 -9.87 -8.71
CA LEU A 78 -13.89 -8.57 -8.93
C LEU A 78 -13.73 -7.83 -7.60
N GLY A 79 -12.54 -7.29 -7.33
CA GLY A 79 -12.29 -6.44 -6.16
C GLY A 79 -12.24 -7.20 -4.82
N GLN A 80 -11.50 -8.30 -4.75
CA GLN A 80 -11.36 -9.10 -3.53
C GLN A 80 -10.81 -8.30 -2.34
N ILE A 81 -10.07 -7.22 -2.59
CA ILE A 81 -9.66 -6.25 -1.58
C ILE A 81 -10.28 -4.90 -1.97
N PRO A 82 -11.42 -4.53 -1.38
CA PRO A 82 -12.15 -3.32 -1.77
C PRO A 82 -11.42 -2.05 -1.32
N ARG A 83 -11.56 -1.00 -2.10
CA ARG A 83 -10.96 0.32 -1.85
C ARG A 83 -11.58 1.05 -0.64
N ARG A 84 -12.85 0.74 -0.32
CA ARG A 84 -13.62 1.36 0.78
C ARG A 84 -13.58 2.88 0.75
N LYS A 85 -13.74 3.44 -0.43
CA LYS A 85 -13.71 4.90 -0.67
C LYS A 85 -12.44 5.58 -0.12
N GLY A 86 -11.30 4.87 -0.14
CA GLY A 86 -10.02 5.37 0.31
C GLY A 86 -9.68 5.06 1.78
N ALA A 87 -10.65 4.62 2.61
CA ALA A 87 -10.39 4.29 4.01
C ALA A 87 -9.33 3.20 4.17
N PHE A 88 -9.34 2.19 3.29
CA PHE A 88 -8.34 1.13 3.30
C PHE A 88 -6.94 1.64 2.99
N LEU A 89 -6.76 2.54 2.00
CA LEU A 89 -5.46 3.15 1.72
C LEU A 89 -5.00 4.04 2.88
N TRP A 90 -5.94 4.86 3.42
CA TRP A 90 -5.60 5.75 4.52
C TRP A 90 -5.17 5.01 5.79
N SER A 91 -5.81 3.89 6.12
CA SER A 91 -5.40 3.07 7.27
C SER A 91 -3.97 2.57 7.15
N GLN A 92 -3.52 2.19 5.95
CA GLN A 92 -2.14 1.79 5.69
C GLN A 92 -1.16 2.94 5.85
N ILE A 93 -1.50 4.13 5.32
CA ILE A 93 -0.70 5.35 5.45
C ILE A 93 -0.55 5.73 6.93
N ALA A 94 -1.65 5.67 7.69
CA ALA A 94 -1.65 5.95 9.12
C ALA A 94 -0.76 4.96 9.91
N GLU A 95 -0.87 3.66 9.61
CA GLU A 95 -0.04 2.64 10.25
C GLU A 95 1.44 2.72 9.85
N ALA A 96 1.76 3.03 8.59
CA ALA A 96 3.13 3.28 8.17
C ALA A 96 3.74 4.47 8.96
N LYS A 97 2.98 5.56 9.13
CA LYS A 97 3.44 6.69 9.96
C LYS A 97 3.59 6.32 11.43
N ARG A 98 2.69 5.50 11.98
CA ARG A 98 2.81 5.00 13.38
C ARG A 98 4.00 4.07 13.56
N SER A 99 4.38 3.30 12.54
CA SER A 99 5.56 2.43 12.60
C SER A 99 6.89 3.18 12.54
N GLY A 100 6.87 4.49 12.24
CA GLY A 100 8.07 5.33 12.16
C GLY A 100 8.46 5.75 10.75
N SER A 101 7.81 5.19 9.72
CA SER A 101 8.19 5.46 8.33
C SER A 101 7.94 6.91 7.93
N ASP A 102 8.93 7.52 7.29
CA ASP A 102 8.86 8.87 6.72
C ASP A 102 8.62 8.87 5.20
N MET A 103 8.57 7.70 4.60
CA MET A 103 8.29 7.50 3.17
C MET A 103 7.39 6.28 2.96
N ILE A 104 6.63 6.28 1.88
CA ILE A 104 5.79 5.15 1.45
C ILE A 104 5.84 4.98 -0.05
N TYR A 105 5.80 3.73 -0.53
CA TYR A 105 5.56 3.42 -1.93
C TYR A 105 4.07 3.14 -2.15
N VAL A 106 3.41 3.92 -3.00
CA VAL A 106 2.00 3.69 -3.34
C VAL A 106 1.92 2.84 -4.61
N ALA A 107 1.53 1.61 -4.47
CA ALA A 107 1.32 0.67 -5.56
C ALA A 107 -0.17 0.67 -5.96
N MET A 108 -0.51 1.11 -7.22
CA MET A 108 0.35 1.61 -8.27
C MET A 108 -0.24 2.90 -8.84
N PHE A 109 0.52 3.65 -9.63
CA PHE A 109 0.01 4.88 -10.24
C PHE A 109 -1.11 4.60 -11.26
N ASP A 110 -0.92 3.66 -12.19
CA ASP A 110 -1.76 3.44 -13.37
C ASP A 110 -2.18 1.97 -13.60
N GLU A 111 -1.96 1.08 -12.64
CA GLU A 111 -2.31 -0.35 -12.75
C GLU A 111 -3.81 -0.56 -12.56
N VAL A 112 -4.55 -0.59 -13.68
CA VAL A 112 -6.01 -0.75 -13.66
C VAL A 112 -6.45 -2.21 -13.61
N ASP A 113 -5.67 -3.14 -14.14
CA ASP A 113 -6.01 -4.57 -14.22
C ASP A 113 -6.12 -5.20 -12.83
N GLU A 114 -5.23 -4.82 -11.94
CA GLU A 114 -5.23 -5.27 -10.54
C GLU A 114 -6.07 -4.37 -9.64
N GLY A 115 -6.67 -3.29 -10.18
CA GLY A 115 -7.47 -2.35 -9.41
C GLY A 115 -6.67 -1.53 -8.39
N THR A 116 -5.36 -1.37 -8.60
CA THR A 116 -4.46 -0.61 -7.72
C THR A 116 -4.20 0.82 -8.18
N ALA A 117 -4.70 1.20 -9.36
CA ALA A 117 -4.49 2.54 -9.92
C ALA A 117 -4.94 3.67 -8.99
N ILE A 118 -4.15 4.77 -8.93
CA ILE A 118 -4.48 6.01 -8.20
C ILE A 118 -4.59 7.23 -9.12
N PHE A 119 -4.20 7.12 -10.42
CA PHE A 119 -4.33 8.21 -11.38
C PHE A 119 -5.81 8.53 -11.68
N LYS A 120 -6.09 9.54 -12.47
CA LYS A 120 -7.46 9.96 -12.77
C LYS A 120 -8.21 8.90 -13.56
N CYS A 121 -9.18 8.24 -12.92
CA CYS A 121 -10.09 7.27 -13.53
C CYS A 121 -11.53 7.77 -13.48
N VAL A 122 -12.33 7.34 -14.48
CA VAL A 122 -13.78 7.57 -14.50
C VAL A 122 -14.51 6.44 -13.77
N ASN A 123 -15.68 6.74 -13.18
CA ASN A 123 -16.54 5.75 -12.52
C ASN A 123 -17.35 4.90 -13.52
N ASN A 124 -17.21 5.14 -14.81
CA ASN A 124 -17.82 4.32 -15.87
C ASN A 124 -16.76 4.08 -16.93
N PRO A 125 -15.74 3.24 -16.63
CA PRO A 125 -14.66 2.98 -17.56
C PRO A 125 -15.19 2.23 -18.79
N PRO A 126 -14.68 2.53 -19.99
CA PRO A 126 -15.02 1.74 -21.17
C PRO A 126 -14.46 0.33 -20.97
N SER A 127 -15.34 -0.68 -21.06
CA SER A 127 -14.96 -2.09 -21.01
C SER A 127 -15.10 -2.71 -22.38
N GLY A 128 -13.99 -3.24 -22.93
CA GLY A 128 -14.03 -4.08 -24.13
C GLY A 128 -14.46 -5.50 -23.79
N ASP A 129 -15.19 -6.15 -24.70
CA ASP A 129 -15.61 -7.56 -24.58
C ASP A 129 -16.32 -7.93 -23.27
N GLY A 130 -16.93 -6.95 -22.58
CA GLY A 130 -17.66 -7.16 -21.33
C GLY A 130 -16.79 -7.41 -20.10
N LEU A 131 -15.48 -7.18 -20.18
CA LEU A 131 -14.58 -7.32 -19.03
C LEU A 131 -14.69 -6.09 -18.11
N PRO A 132 -15.14 -6.26 -16.85
CA PRO A 132 -15.32 -5.14 -15.94
C PRO A 132 -13.99 -4.69 -15.34
N PHE A 133 -13.83 -3.37 -15.15
CA PHE A 133 -12.78 -2.77 -14.35
C PHE A 133 -13.36 -2.18 -13.06
N LEU A 134 -12.55 -2.11 -12.01
CA LEU A 134 -12.92 -1.41 -10.79
C LEU A 134 -12.97 0.10 -11.03
N ASP A 135 -14.01 0.72 -10.51
CA ASP A 135 -14.15 2.17 -10.47
C ASP A 135 -13.67 2.78 -9.14
N TYR A 136 -13.92 4.06 -8.93
CA TYR A 136 -13.58 4.77 -7.70
C TYR A 136 -14.77 4.88 -6.72
N GLU A 137 -15.73 3.92 -6.79
CA GLU A 137 -16.87 3.83 -5.86
C GLU A 137 -17.72 5.11 -5.80
N GLY A 138 -17.83 5.82 -6.94
CA GLY A 138 -18.54 7.09 -7.08
C GLY A 138 -17.77 8.32 -6.60
N LEU A 139 -16.53 8.18 -6.18
CA LEU A 139 -15.66 9.29 -5.80
C LEU A 139 -15.19 10.10 -7.02
N PRO A 140 -14.78 11.37 -6.84
CA PRO A 140 -14.17 12.16 -7.91
C PRO A 140 -12.97 11.45 -8.56
N SER A 141 -12.76 11.68 -9.85
CA SER A 141 -11.70 11.01 -10.63
C SER A 141 -10.28 11.26 -10.10
N ASP A 142 -10.04 12.35 -9.38
CA ASP A 142 -8.76 12.75 -8.80
C ASP A 142 -8.65 12.46 -7.29
N TYR A 143 -9.62 11.74 -6.73
CA TYR A 143 -9.72 11.50 -5.29
C TYR A 143 -8.46 10.85 -4.71
N TYR A 144 -7.97 9.76 -5.32
CA TYR A 144 -6.79 9.04 -4.81
C TYR A 144 -5.51 9.85 -4.95
N LEU A 145 -5.37 10.69 -5.97
CA LEU A 145 -4.25 11.63 -6.08
C LEU A 145 -4.24 12.64 -4.94
N LYS A 146 -5.42 13.18 -4.58
CA LYS A 146 -5.57 14.07 -3.42
C LYS A 146 -5.25 13.37 -2.12
N LEU A 147 -5.76 12.15 -1.94
CA LEU A 147 -5.51 11.34 -0.74
C LEU A 147 -4.00 11.05 -0.55
N VAL A 148 -3.31 10.69 -1.61
CA VAL A 148 -1.85 10.49 -1.60
C VAL A 148 -1.10 11.81 -1.38
N GLY A 149 -1.62 12.93 -1.91
CA GLY A 149 -1.11 14.27 -1.61
C GLY A 149 -1.16 14.59 -0.10
N GLU A 150 -2.28 14.26 0.56
CA GLU A 150 -2.42 14.42 2.02
C GLU A 150 -1.51 13.46 2.80
N ALA A 151 -1.29 12.24 2.29
CA ALA A 151 -0.29 11.32 2.84
C ALA A 151 1.11 11.93 2.82
N GLY A 152 1.50 12.55 1.70
CA GLY A 152 2.78 13.25 1.61
C GLY A 152 2.91 14.39 2.62
N ARG A 153 1.84 15.15 2.87
CA ARG A 153 1.82 16.20 3.92
C ARG A 153 1.98 15.62 5.33
N LEU A 154 1.30 14.49 5.60
CA LEU A 154 1.43 13.78 6.88
C LEU A 154 2.86 13.29 7.11
N LEU A 155 3.48 12.65 6.10
CA LEU A 155 4.83 12.12 6.21
C LEU A 155 5.87 13.21 6.45
N ARG A 156 5.71 14.39 5.81
CA ARG A 156 6.59 15.56 6.03
C ARG A 156 6.29 16.36 7.30
N GLY A 157 5.31 15.92 8.11
CA GLY A 157 4.93 16.64 9.34
C GLY A 157 4.16 17.95 9.11
N GLU A 158 3.60 18.17 7.92
CA GLU A 158 2.81 19.34 7.56
C GLU A 158 1.34 19.24 8.01
N ARG A 159 0.94 18.07 8.50
CA ARG A 159 -0.34 17.81 9.15
C ARG A 159 -0.18 16.75 10.22
N ASP A 160 -1.09 16.76 11.20
CA ASP A 160 -1.14 15.74 12.24
C ASP A 160 -1.81 14.45 11.72
N LEU A 161 -1.42 13.34 12.33
CA LEU A 161 -2.06 12.04 12.11
C LEU A 161 -3.47 12.05 12.70
N ALA A 162 -4.47 11.81 11.84
CA ALA A 162 -5.85 11.60 12.23
C ALA A 162 -6.25 10.13 12.03
N GLU A 163 -7.20 9.64 12.85
CA GLU A 163 -7.70 8.26 12.73
C GLU A 163 -8.44 8.03 11.41
N GLY A 164 -9.23 9.01 10.96
CA GLY A 164 -9.97 8.97 9.70
C GLY A 164 -9.22 9.60 8.54
N GLN A 165 -9.61 9.18 7.33
CA GLN A 165 -9.15 9.82 6.11
C GLN A 165 -9.56 11.29 6.05
N PRO A 166 -8.82 12.14 5.32
CA PRO A 166 -9.21 13.54 5.11
C PRO A 166 -10.57 13.67 4.44
N GLU A 167 -11.37 14.60 4.91
CA GLU A 167 -12.62 15.05 4.28
C GLU A 167 -12.36 16.34 3.51
N TRP A 168 -12.91 16.49 2.27
CA TRP A 168 -12.88 17.68 1.42
C TRP A 168 -14.04 17.73 0.43
#